data_2ad2807695162a3905740e0649a95f7a
#
_entry.id   2ad2807695162a3905740e0649a95f7a
#
_cell.length_a   1.000
_cell.length_b   1.000
_cell.length_c   1.000
_cell.angle_alpha   90.00
_cell.angle_beta   90.00
_cell.angle_gamma   90.00
#
_symmetry.space_group_name_H-M   'P 1'
#
loop_
_entity.id
_entity.type
_entity.pdbx_description
1 polymer ?
#
loop_
_entity_poly.entity_id
_entity_poly.type
_entity_poly.pdbx_seq_one_letter_code
_entity_poly.pdbx_strand_id
1 'polypeptide(L)'
;MDDFSVRFTNAVKRLNEIRNTSGSLAKTLLLSQYPDQEFMKRILLYTYNPYYIYGISNKSISELYKIRNELTQVSMGIPDSKGVVNNLFTVLDYLRVNNTGRDIDKRLALQYLDTIKDEVSYDYARRILLKDLKIGINTETINKVFKNLIPTFKVMLASPNDDFRNIPTGKVMIQPKLDGVRCIAIITEDGHVSLWTRNGNKIDGYNVS
;
A
#
# COMPACT_ATOMS: atom_id res chain seq x y z
N MET A 1 0.27 16.33 23.96
CA MET A 1 0.15 15.43 22.81
C MET A 1 -0.37 16.28 21.68
N ASP A 2 0.25 16.27 20.52
CA ASP A 2 -0.24 17.03 19.38
C ASP A 2 -1.56 16.43 18.84
N ASP A 3 -2.30 17.21 18.07
CA ASP A 3 -3.59 16.78 17.50
C ASP A 3 -3.44 15.52 16.64
N PHE A 4 -2.33 15.39 15.88
CA PHE A 4 -2.07 14.20 15.07
C PHE A 4 -1.93 12.94 15.90
N SER A 5 -1.15 12.97 16.99
CA SER A 5 -0.92 11.79 17.85
C SER A 5 -2.22 11.29 18.48
N VAL A 6 -3.12 12.19 18.90
CA VAL A 6 -4.43 11.82 19.44
C VAL A 6 -5.31 11.15 18.38
N ARG A 7 -5.40 11.76 17.20
CA ARG A 7 -6.17 11.24 16.07
C ARG A 7 -5.62 9.89 15.61
N PHE A 8 -4.31 9.76 15.52
CA PHE A 8 -3.65 8.51 15.12
C PHE A 8 -3.94 7.39 16.13
N THR A 9 -3.78 7.65 17.42
CA THR A 9 -4.08 6.66 18.48
C THR A 9 -5.56 6.20 18.42
N ASN A 10 -6.49 7.12 18.21
CA ASN A 10 -7.91 6.78 18.09
C ASN A 10 -8.19 5.95 16.83
N ALA A 11 -7.56 6.29 15.71
CA ALA A 11 -7.68 5.51 14.47
C ALA A 11 -7.09 4.10 14.64
N VAL A 12 -5.94 3.97 15.30
CA VAL A 12 -5.30 2.69 15.61
C VAL A 12 -6.20 1.81 16.49
N LYS A 13 -6.86 2.36 17.52
CA LYS A 13 -7.84 1.63 18.33
C LYS A 13 -8.95 1.06 17.45
N ARG A 14 -9.53 1.86 16.55
CA ARG A 14 -10.58 1.40 15.62
C ARG A 14 -10.05 0.34 14.63
N LEU A 15 -8.86 0.51 14.08
CA LEU A 15 -8.26 -0.50 13.20
C LEU A 15 -8.02 -1.83 13.92
N ASN A 16 -7.63 -1.77 15.19
CA ASN A 16 -7.46 -2.96 16.02
C ASN A 16 -8.80 -3.65 16.33
N GLU A 17 -9.88 -2.91 16.59
CA GLU A 17 -11.24 -3.46 16.71
C GLU A 17 -11.65 -4.18 15.42
N ILE A 18 -11.45 -3.54 14.25
CA ILE A 18 -11.75 -4.14 12.94
C ILE A 18 -10.94 -5.43 12.74
N ARG A 19 -9.65 -5.44 13.09
CA ARG A 19 -8.80 -6.62 12.99
C ARG A 19 -9.35 -7.79 13.80
N ASN A 20 -9.79 -7.53 15.01
CA ASN A 20 -10.27 -8.55 15.96
C ASN A 20 -11.73 -8.95 15.76
N THR A 21 -12.46 -8.26 14.88
CA THR A 21 -13.86 -8.57 14.57
C THR A 21 -13.92 -9.63 13.48
N SER A 22 -14.80 -10.61 13.63
CA SER A 22 -15.12 -11.59 12.60
C SER A 22 -16.26 -11.09 11.69
N GLY A 23 -16.23 -11.52 10.43
CA GLY A 23 -17.26 -11.18 9.45
C GLY A 23 -17.04 -9.85 8.71
N SER A 24 -17.18 -9.90 7.40
CA SER A 24 -16.94 -8.74 6.50
C SER A 24 -17.93 -7.59 6.76
N LEU A 25 -19.21 -7.92 7.02
CA LEU A 25 -20.25 -6.91 7.27
C LEU A 25 -19.97 -6.12 8.55
N ALA A 26 -19.61 -6.81 9.63
CA ALA A 26 -19.29 -6.17 10.91
C ALA A 26 -18.07 -5.24 10.79
N LYS A 27 -17.04 -5.68 10.08
CA LYS A 27 -15.85 -4.84 9.78
C LYS A 27 -16.23 -3.59 8.98
N THR A 28 -17.09 -3.75 7.97
CA THR A 28 -17.60 -2.65 7.15
C THR A 28 -18.34 -1.62 8.00
N LEU A 29 -19.18 -2.09 8.92
CA LEU A 29 -19.93 -1.23 9.82
C LEU A 29 -19.01 -0.44 10.77
N LEU A 30 -18.05 -1.11 11.40
CA LEU A 30 -17.07 -0.45 12.27
C LEU A 30 -16.26 0.63 11.50
N LEU A 31 -15.92 0.37 10.25
CA LEU A 31 -15.20 1.32 9.43
C LEU A 31 -16.08 2.54 9.07
N SER A 32 -17.35 2.32 8.69
CA SER A 32 -18.27 3.38 8.31
C SER A 32 -18.69 4.28 9.48
N GLN A 33 -18.68 3.75 10.70
CA GLN A 33 -19.07 4.47 11.92
C GLN A 33 -17.92 5.22 12.60
N TYR A 34 -16.70 5.19 12.04
CA TYR A 34 -15.58 5.91 12.64
C TYR A 34 -15.81 7.43 12.52
N PRO A 35 -15.76 8.20 13.64
CA PRO A 35 -16.14 9.62 13.62
C PRO A 35 -15.22 10.48 12.72
N ASP A 36 -13.91 10.26 12.80
CA ASP A 36 -12.93 11.00 11.99
C ASP A 36 -12.65 10.30 10.67
N GLN A 37 -13.66 10.31 9.80
CA GLN A 37 -13.60 9.59 8.53
C GLN A 37 -12.49 10.11 7.61
N GLU A 38 -12.21 11.41 7.61
CA GLU A 38 -11.17 11.98 6.75
C GLU A 38 -9.77 11.49 7.14
N PHE A 39 -9.51 11.37 8.43
CA PHE A 39 -8.25 10.81 8.89
C PHE A 39 -8.13 9.32 8.56
N MET A 40 -9.20 8.56 8.74
CA MET A 40 -9.26 7.14 8.38
C MET A 40 -9.09 6.92 6.87
N LYS A 41 -9.78 7.68 6.04
CA LYS A 41 -9.61 7.64 4.58
C LYS A 41 -8.15 7.86 4.19
N ARG A 42 -7.49 8.82 4.83
CA ARG A 42 -6.09 9.12 4.57
C ARG A 42 -5.19 7.93 4.93
N ILE A 43 -5.36 7.30 6.08
CA ILE A 43 -4.63 6.07 6.45
C ILE A 43 -4.83 4.97 5.40
N LEU A 44 -6.08 4.71 5.02
CA LEU A 44 -6.40 3.67 4.05
C LEU A 44 -5.84 3.98 2.66
N LEU A 45 -5.94 5.24 2.22
CA LEU A 45 -5.38 5.67 0.94
C LEU A 45 -3.87 5.45 0.90
N TYR A 46 -3.14 5.88 1.92
CA TYR A 46 -1.68 5.70 1.97
C TYR A 46 -1.28 4.23 2.02
N THR A 47 -2.08 3.38 2.66
CA THR A 47 -1.76 1.96 2.76
C THR A 47 -2.15 1.16 1.51
N TYR A 48 -3.35 1.36 0.99
CA TYR A 48 -3.92 0.49 -0.05
C TYR A 48 -3.79 1.00 -1.47
N ASN A 49 -3.43 2.29 -1.68
CA ASN A 49 -3.24 2.82 -3.03
C ASN A 49 -2.06 2.12 -3.73
N PRO A 50 -2.29 1.36 -4.82
CA PRO A 50 -1.23 0.59 -5.49
C PRO A 50 -0.15 1.49 -6.11
N TYR A 51 -0.46 2.74 -6.39
CA TYR A 51 0.47 3.70 -7.02
C TYR A 51 1.36 4.44 -6.02
N TYR A 52 1.12 4.29 -4.72
CA TYR A 52 2.00 4.84 -3.69
C TYR A 52 3.09 3.82 -3.37
N ILE A 53 4.32 4.15 -3.74
CA ILE A 53 5.50 3.31 -3.51
C ILE A 53 6.41 4.06 -2.54
N TYR A 54 6.86 3.38 -1.48
CA TYR A 54 7.70 3.98 -0.44
C TYR A 54 9.15 3.50 -0.45
N GLY A 55 9.48 2.50 -1.27
CA GLY A 55 10.83 1.93 -1.34
C GLY A 55 11.28 1.23 -0.05
N ILE A 56 10.36 0.89 0.85
CA ILE A 56 10.64 0.29 2.15
C ILE A 56 10.06 -1.13 2.22
N SER A 57 10.85 -2.08 2.68
CA SER A 57 10.46 -3.48 2.90
C SER A 57 10.71 -3.91 4.33
N ASN A 58 10.06 -4.99 4.76
CA ASN A 58 10.35 -5.61 6.07
C ASN A 58 11.83 -5.97 6.24
N LYS A 59 12.45 -6.50 5.19
CA LYS A 59 13.87 -6.86 5.19
C LYS A 59 14.73 -5.64 5.44
N SER A 60 14.49 -4.54 4.72
CA SER A 60 15.26 -3.31 4.86
C SER A 60 15.13 -2.67 6.24
N ILE A 61 13.94 -2.70 6.84
CA ILE A 61 13.74 -2.23 8.23
C ILE A 61 14.49 -3.12 9.19
N SER A 62 14.40 -4.45 9.05
CA SER A 62 15.08 -5.40 9.95
C SER A 62 16.60 -5.30 9.86
N GLU A 63 17.15 -5.06 8.67
CA GLU A 63 18.58 -4.83 8.47
C GLU A 63 19.04 -3.56 9.19
N LEU A 64 18.29 -2.47 9.08
CA LEU A 64 18.63 -1.22 9.75
C LEU A 64 18.57 -1.34 11.29
N TYR A 65 17.62 -2.12 11.83
CA TYR A 65 17.60 -2.39 13.27
C TYR A 65 18.86 -3.13 13.76
N LYS A 66 19.43 -4.04 12.96
CA LYS A 66 20.70 -4.71 13.30
C LYS A 66 21.87 -3.73 13.30
N ILE A 67 21.90 -2.83 12.33
CA ILE A 67 22.96 -1.83 12.16
C ILE A 67 22.80 -0.68 13.18
N ARG A 68 21.59 -0.43 13.71
CA ARG A 68 21.30 0.67 14.63
C ARG A 68 22.22 0.72 15.84
N ASN A 69 22.55 -0.44 16.42
CA ASN A 69 23.45 -0.52 17.58
C ASN A 69 24.90 -0.13 17.25
N GLU A 70 25.28 -0.21 15.97
CA GLU A 70 26.59 0.18 15.48
C GLU A 70 26.65 1.65 15.07
N LEU A 71 25.50 2.24 14.71
CA LEU A 71 25.38 3.58 14.14
C LEU A 71 25.05 4.69 15.15
N THR A 72 24.86 4.38 16.43
CA THR A 72 24.59 5.37 17.48
C THR A 72 25.72 6.41 17.68
N GLN A 73 26.85 6.24 17.02
CA GLN A 73 28.00 7.15 17.13
C GLN A 73 28.23 8.05 15.89
N VAL A 74 27.48 7.87 14.82
CA VAL A 74 27.65 8.70 13.64
C VAL A 74 26.37 9.49 13.38
N SER A 75 26.34 10.73 13.85
CA SER A 75 25.38 11.75 13.40
C SER A 75 25.66 12.10 11.95
N MET A 76 25.36 11.19 11.04
CA MET A 76 25.37 11.50 9.61
C MET A 76 24.20 12.41 9.31
N GLY A 77 24.50 13.57 8.72
CA GLY A 77 23.57 14.60 8.33
C GLY A 77 22.34 14.08 7.64
N ILE A 78 21.32 13.77 8.42
CA ILE A 78 19.96 13.64 7.90
C ILE A 78 19.59 15.06 7.49
N PRO A 79 19.23 15.32 6.22
CA PRO A 79 18.75 16.62 5.81
C PRO A 79 17.66 17.04 6.79
N ASP A 80 17.60 18.33 7.16
CA ASP A 80 16.75 18.89 8.20
C ASP A 80 15.42 18.11 8.35
N SER A 81 15.45 17.09 9.20
CA SER A 81 14.36 16.12 9.35
C SER A 81 13.19 16.69 10.14
N LYS A 82 13.36 17.90 10.72
CA LYS A 82 12.37 18.52 11.59
C LYS A 82 11.01 18.74 10.93
N GLY A 83 10.98 19.02 9.62
CA GLY A 83 9.73 19.16 8.87
C GLY A 83 9.14 17.84 8.36
N VAL A 84 9.98 16.84 8.09
CA VAL A 84 9.55 15.55 7.49
C VAL A 84 9.14 14.54 8.56
N VAL A 85 9.75 14.57 9.73
CA VAL A 85 9.50 13.60 10.82
C VAL A 85 8.37 14.02 11.76
N ASN A 86 7.64 15.09 11.45
CA ASN A 86 6.57 15.60 12.31
C ASN A 86 5.42 14.62 12.53
N ASN A 87 5.01 13.89 11.48
CA ASN A 87 3.96 12.89 11.58
C ASN A 87 4.08 11.85 10.47
N LEU A 88 3.32 10.75 10.60
CA LEU A 88 3.35 9.64 9.67
C LEU A 88 3.09 10.06 8.21
N PHE A 89 2.14 10.96 7.99
CA PHE A 89 1.77 11.37 6.63
C PHE A 89 2.86 12.18 5.95
N THR A 90 3.58 13.03 6.67
CA THR A 90 4.72 13.77 6.12
C THR A 90 5.87 12.85 5.73
N VAL A 91 6.12 11.81 6.54
CA VAL A 91 7.10 10.76 6.20
C VAL A 91 6.66 9.99 4.95
N LEU A 92 5.40 9.59 4.86
CA LEU A 92 4.88 8.86 3.71
C LEU A 92 4.89 9.72 2.43
N ASP A 93 4.57 11.01 2.52
CA ASP A 93 4.63 11.94 1.38
C ASP A 93 6.07 12.12 0.90
N TYR A 94 7.03 12.24 1.81
CA TYR A 94 8.45 12.27 1.46
C TYR A 94 8.89 10.98 0.76
N LEU A 95 8.56 9.82 1.34
CA LEU A 95 8.94 8.53 0.79
C LEU A 95 8.29 8.25 -0.58
N ARG A 96 7.09 8.77 -0.84
CA ARG A 96 6.43 8.65 -2.14
C ARG A 96 7.20 9.34 -3.25
N VAL A 97 7.85 10.45 -2.95
CA VAL A 97 8.70 11.18 -3.89
C VAL A 97 10.11 10.57 -3.97
N ASN A 98 10.60 10.04 -2.83
CA ASN A 98 11.93 9.46 -2.69
C ASN A 98 11.85 7.94 -2.49
N ASN A 99 11.26 7.22 -3.45
CA ASN A 99 10.89 5.81 -3.32
C ASN A 99 11.97 4.81 -3.78
N THR A 100 13.20 5.26 -3.97
CA THR A 100 14.31 4.43 -4.46
C THR A 100 14.91 3.51 -3.40
N GLY A 101 14.47 3.60 -2.16
CA GLY A 101 14.93 2.75 -1.06
C GLY A 101 16.35 3.03 -0.61
N ARG A 102 16.83 4.27 -0.72
CA ARG A 102 18.14 4.68 -0.20
C ARG A 102 18.18 4.54 1.32
N ASP A 103 19.36 4.32 1.87
CA ASP A 103 19.50 4.13 3.32
C ASP A 103 19.09 5.38 4.13
N ILE A 104 19.27 6.58 3.57
CA ILE A 104 18.80 7.80 4.21
C ILE A 104 17.27 7.84 4.36
N ASP A 105 16.53 7.38 3.34
CA ASP A 105 15.06 7.34 3.34
C ASP A 105 14.53 6.31 4.35
N LYS A 106 15.19 5.16 4.43
CA LYS A 106 14.89 4.12 5.41
C LYS A 106 15.17 4.59 6.85
N ARG A 107 16.30 5.30 7.07
CA ARG A 107 16.65 5.87 8.38
C ARG A 107 15.63 6.90 8.84
N LEU A 108 15.15 7.75 7.94
CA LEU A 108 14.11 8.74 8.23
C LEU A 108 12.81 8.05 8.68
N ALA A 109 12.41 6.97 8.01
CA ALA A 109 11.25 6.19 8.41
C ALA A 109 11.42 5.56 9.80
N LEU A 110 12.62 5.02 10.11
CA LEU A 110 12.94 4.48 11.44
C LEU A 110 12.95 5.56 12.50
N GLN A 111 13.55 6.72 12.21
CA GLN A 111 13.57 7.83 13.15
C GLN A 111 12.15 8.25 13.56
N TYR A 112 11.22 8.28 12.60
CA TYR A 112 9.82 8.53 12.91
C TYR A 112 9.23 7.43 13.80
N LEU A 113 9.42 6.16 13.44
CA LEU A 113 8.92 5.04 14.24
C LEU A 113 9.44 5.10 15.69
N ASP A 114 10.68 5.50 15.90
CA ASP A 114 11.30 5.65 17.22
C ASP A 114 10.69 6.76 18.09
N THR A 115 9.97 7.70 17.49
CA THR A 115 9.21 8.71 18.24
C THR A 115 7.96 8.15 18.89
N ILE A 116 7.46 7.01 18.40
CA ILE A 116 6.21 6.40 18.86
C ILE A 116 6.52 5.49 20.05
N LYS A 117 6.02 5.85 21.23
CA LYS A 117 6.25 5.08 22.47
C LYS A 117 5.21 3.98 22.71
N ASP A 118 3.99 4.15 22.20
CA ASP A 118 2.94 3.16 22.33
C ASP A 118 3.16 2.02 21.33
N GLU A 119 3.28 0.79 21.84
CA GLU A 119 3.63 -0.38 21.04
C GLU A 119 2.59 -0.67 19.95
N VAL A 120 1.30 -0.47 20.26
CA VAL A 120 0.22 -0.72 19.29
C VAL A 120 0.26 0.32 18.17
N SER A 121 0.41 1.59 18.50
CA SER A 121 0.57 2.66 17.52
C SER A 121 1.82 2.49 16.68
N TYR A 122 2.92 2.03 17.26
CA TYR A 122 4.15 1.69 16.57
C TYR A 122 3.93 0.57 15.54
N ASP A 123 3.28 -0.54 15.93
CA ASP A 123 3.01 -1.66 15.02
C ASP A 123 2.12 -1.21 13.83
N TYR A 124 1.09 -0.41 14.09
CA TYR A 124 0.24 0.12 13.01
C TYR A 124 0.96 1.13 12.12
N ALA A 125 1.77 2.03 12.66
CA ALA A 125 2.59 2.95 11.86
C ALA A 125 3.55 2.17 10.93
N ARG A 126 4.21 1.14 11.48
CA ARG A 126 5.06 0.23 10.71
C ARG A 126 4.28 -0.50 9.60
N ARG A 127 3.08 -1.01 9.89
CA ARG A 127 2.23 -1.69 8.90
C ARG A 127 1.78 -0.75 7.78
N ILE A 128 1.49 0.51 8.10
CA ILE A 128 1.14 1.53 7.10
C ILE A 128 2.34 1.79 6.19
N LEU A 129 3.54 1.98 6.74
CA LEU A 129 4.78 2.13 5.99
C LEU A 129 5.06 0.94 5.06
N LEU A 130 4.75 -0.27 5.50
CA LEU A 130 4.92 -1.51 4.73
C LEU A 130 3.73 -1.81 3.81
N LYS A 131 2.70 -0.96 3.81
CA LYS A 131 1.47 -1.13 3.02
C LYS A 131 0.73 -2.45 3.31
N ASP A 132 0.75 -2.90 4.56
CA ASP A 132 0.10 -4.15 4.97
C ASP A 132 -0.51 -4.04 6.38
N LEU A 133 -1.71 -3.47 6.47
CA LEU A 133 -2.43 -3.29 7.74
C LEU A 133 -2.85 -4.61 8.40
N LYS A 134 -3.07 -5.68 7.64
CA LYS A 134 -3.53 -7.01 8.13
C LYS A 134 -4.80 -6.94 8.99
N ILE A 135 -5.74 -6.11 8.63
CA ILE A 135 -7.02 -5.95 9.35
C ILE A 135 -8.16 -6.79 8.75
N GLY A 136 -7.86 -7.57 7.71
CA GLY A 136 -8.83 -8.48 7.09
C GLY A 136 -9.94 -7.78 6.31
N ILE A 137 -9.65 -6.61 5.74
CA ILE A 137 -10.48 -5.95 4.72
C ILE A 137 -9.65 -5.76 3.45
N ASN A 138 -10.30 -5.80 2.32
CA ASN A 138 -9.70 -5.58 1.01
C ASN A 138 -10.15 -4.24 0.40
N THR A 139 -9.54 -3.87 -0.73
CA THR A 139 -9.84 -2.64 -1.45
C THR A 139 -11.32 -2.52 -1.85
N GLU A 140 -11.98 -3.64 -2.19
CA GLU A 140 -13.41 -3.63 -2.53
C GLU A 140 -14.28 -3.24 -1.32
N THR A 141 -13.95 -3.77 -0.14
CA THR A 141 -14.64 -3.42 1.11
C THR A 141 -14.43 -1.95 1.45
N ILE A 142 -13.19 -1.44 1.30
CA ILE A 142 -12.89 -0.03 1.51
C ILE A 142 -13.70 0.85 0.56
N ASN A 143 -13.75 0.50 -0.73
CA ASN A 143 -14.47 1.28 -1.74
C ASN A 143 -16.00 1.16 -1.65
N LYS A 144 -16.52 0.16 -0.94
CA LYS A 144 -17.96 0.11 -0.58
C LYS A 144 -18.30 1.14 0.49
N VAL A 145 -17.42 1.36 1.48
CA VAL A 145 -17.62 2.34 2.54
C VAL A 145 -17.28 3.75 2.04
N PHE A 146 -16.13 3.89 1.43
CA PHE A 146 -15.60 5.17 0.92
C PHE A 146 -15.53 5.10 -0.59
N LYS A 147 -16.60 5.52 -1.26
CA LYS A 147 -16.77 5.41 -2.71
C LYS A 147 -15.52 5.90 -3.47
N ASN A 148 -14.92 5.01 -4.26
CA ASN A 148 -13.75 5.29 -5.11
C ASN A 148 -12.53 5.84 -4.38
N LEU A 149 -12.35 5.55 -3.09
CA LEU A 149 -11.19 6.01 -2.32
C LEU A 149 -9.88 5.42 -2.85
N ILE A 150 -9.89 4.12 -3.11
CA ILE A 150 -8.69 3.41 -3.58
C ILE A 150 -8.84 3.20 -5.09
N PRO A 151 -7.91 3.71 -5.91
CA PRO A 151 -7.93 3.47 -7.34
C PRO A 151 -7.75 1.97 -7.62
N THR A 152 -8.56 1.44 -8.54
CA THR A 152 -8.50 0.04 -8.94
C THR A 152 -8.34 -0.05 -10.44
N PHE A 153 -7.41 -0.88 -10.89
CA PHE A 153 -7.23 -1.22 -12.29
C PHE A 153 -7.80 -2.63 -12.50
N LYS A 154 -8.96 -2.71 -13.14
CA LYS A 154 -9.62 -3.99 -13.40
C LYS A 154 -9.27 -4.49 -14.78
N VAL A 155 -8.77 -5.71 -14.86
CA VAL A 155 -8.53 -6.43 -16.11
C VAL A 155 -9.49 -7.60 -16.23
N MET A 156 -9.81 -7.96 -17.47
CA MET A 156 -10.61 -9.15 -17.74
C MET A 156 -9.83 -10.40 -17.26
N LEU A 157 -10.49 -11.24 -16.50
CA LEU A 157 -9.96 -12.52 -16.04
C LEU A 157 -10.75 -13.65 -16.71
N ALA A 158 -10.05 -14.73 -17.08
CA ALA A 158 -10.70 -15.95 -17.50
C ALA A 158 -11.37 -16.61 -16.28
N SER A 159 -12.56 -17.14 -16.47
CA SER A 159 -13.20 -18.02 -15.52
C SER A 159 -12.80 -19.46 -15.80
N PRO A 160 -12.52 -20.28 -14.76
CA PRO A 160 -12.31 -21.71 -14.97
C PRO A 160 -13.61 -22.34 -15.49
N ASN A 161 -13.47 -23.29 -16.41
CA ASN A 161 -14.57 -24.12 -16.88
C ASN A 161 -14.28 -25.58 -16.49
N ASP A 162 -14.42 -25.85 -15.19
CA ASP A 162 -14.05 -27.14 -14.61
C ASP A 162 -14.97 -28.29 -15.09
N ASP A 163 -16.19 -27.95 -15.52
CA ASP A 163 -17.22 -28.93 -15.89
C ASP A 163 -17.24 -29.27 -17.38
N PHE A 164 -16.54 -28.54 -18.22
CA PHE A 164 -16.59 -28.63 -19.70
C PHE A 164 -18.01 -28.55 -20.29
N ARG A 165 -19.04 -28.23 -19.50
CA ARG A 165 -20.45 -28.24 -19.90
C ARG A 165 -20.85 -27.07 -20.80
N ASN A 166 -20.07 -26.00 -20.74
CA ASN A 166 -20.35 -24.76 -21.46
C ASN A 166 -19.29 -24.45 -22.52
N ILE A 167 -18.74 -25.46 -23.16
CA ILE A 167 -17.85 -25.24 -24.30
C ILE A 167 -18.70 -24.76 -25.47
N PRO A 168 -18.41 -23.60 -26.08
CA PRO A 168 -19.13 -23.15 -27.26
C PRO A 168 -19.06 -24.20 -28.37
N THR A 169 -20.19 -24.49 -29.02
CA THR A 169 -20.28 -25.47 -30.14
C THR A 169 -19.69 -24.94 -31.45
N GLY A 170 -19.06 -23.76 -31.44
CA GLY A 170 -18.43 -23.14 -32.59
C GLY A 170 -16.92 -23.35 -32.65
N LYS A 171 -16.24 -22.56 -33.47
CA LYS A 171 -14.78 -22.54 -33.53
C LYS A 171 -14.19 -22.04 -32.22
N VAL A 172 -13.32 -22.80 -31.60
CA VAL A 172 -12.60 -22.44 -30.37
C VAL A 172 -11.10 -22.32 -30.67
N MET A 173 -10.44 -21.40 -29.97
CA MET A 173 -8.99 -21.27 -30.02
C MET A 173 -8.40 -21.97 -28.79
N ILE A 174 -7.47 -22.87 -29.02
CA ILE A 174 -6.74 -23.57 -27.97
C ILE A 174 -5.31 -23.04 -27.97
N GLN A 175 -4.85 -22.58 -26.81
CA GLN A 175 -3.51 -22.05 -26.64
C GLN A 175 -2.86 -22.66 -25.38
N PRO A 176 -1.55 -22.92 -25.38
CA PRO A 176 -0.85 -23.28 -24.15
C PRO A 176 -0.89 -22.11 -23.16
N LYS A 177 -1.10 -22.42 -21.89
CA LYS A 177 -0.95 -21.44 -20.82
C LYS A 177 0.52 -21.19 -20.59
N LEU A 178 1.00 -20.04 -21.01
CA LEU A 178 2.39 -19.61 -20.76
C LEU A 178 2.54 -19.09 -19.32
N ASP A 179 3.63 -19.47 -18.68
CA ASP A 179 4.05 -18.87 -17.42
C ASP A 179 4.77 -17.55 -17.71
N GLY A 180 4.34 -16.50 -17.00
CA GLY A 180 4.90 -15.17 -17.18
C GLY A 180 4.09 -14.09 -16.48
N VAL A 181 4.58 -12.87 -16.56
CA VAL A 181 3.88 -11.68 -16.06
C VAL A 181 2.95 -11.19 -17.15
N ARG A 182 1.67 -10.96 -16.80
CA ARG A 182 0.71 -10.34 -17.73
C ARG A 182 1.16 -8.91 -18.02
N CYS A 183 1.37 -8.63 -19.29
CA CYS A 183 1.55 -7.29 -19.81
C CYS A 183 0.32 -6.88 -20.62
N ILE A 184 -0.17 -5.67 -20.38
CA ILE A 184 -1.30 -5.07 -21.09
C ILE A 184 -0.74 -3.95 -21.94
N ALA A 185 -0.87 -4.06 -23.26
CA ALA A 185 -0.54 -2.99 -24.18
C ALA A 185 -1.79 -2.14 -24.43
N ILE A 186 -1.67 -0.84 -24.19
CA ILE A 186 -2.69 0.15 -24.54
C ILE A 186 -2.14 0.93 -25.73
N ILE A 187 -2.87 0.86 -26.85
CA ILE A 187 -2.53 1.55 -28.09
C ILE A 187 -3.54 2.68 -28.26
N THR A 188 -3.07 3.91 -28.35
CA THR A 188 -3.87 5.09 -28.59
C THR A 188 -4.11 5.30 -30.10
N GLU A 189 -5.09 6.11 -30.48
CA GLU A 189 -5.44 6.35 -31.88
C GLU A 189 -4.27 6.93 -32.71
N ASP A 190 -3.38 7.68 -32.05
CA ASP A 190 -2.16 8.21 -32.65
C ASP A 190 -1.01 7.18 -32.75
N GLY A 191 -1.28 5.92 -32.38
CA GLY A 191 -0.32 4.81 -32.46
C GLY A 191 0.65 4.73 -31.28
N HIS A 192 0.53 5.59 -30.26
CA HIS A 192 1.37 5.47 -29.08
C HIS A 192 1.05 4.22 -28.28
N VAL A 193 2.09 3.42 -27.95
CA VAL A 193 1.95 2.18 -27.18
C VAL A 193 2.46 2.38 -25.76
N SER A 194 1.65 2.03 -24.78
CA SER A 194 2.05 1.99 -23.38
C SER A 194 1.81 0.61 -22.78
N LEU A 195 2.77 0.13 -21.97
CA LEU A 195 2.71 -1.19 -21.36
C LEU A 195 2.38 -1.07 -19.87
N TRP A 196 1.52 -1.96 -19.39
CA TRP A 196 1.02 -1.93 -18.03
C TRP A 196 0.98 -3.32 -17.42
N THR A 197 1.26 -3.42 -16.13
CA THR A 197 1.07 -4.66 -15.38
C THR A 197 -0.41 -4.92 -15.13
N ARG A 198 -0.75 -6.13 -14.68
CA ARG A 198 -2.10 -6.51 -14.24
C ARG A 198 -2.68 -5.55 -13.19
N ASN A 199 -1.83 -4.93 -12.38
CA ASN A 199 -2.24 -4.04 -11.28
C ASN A 199 -2.27 -2.57 -11.68
N GLY A 200 -2.08 -2.24 -12.97
CA GLY A 200 -2.10 -0.87 -13.48
C GLY A 200 -0.82 -0.08 -13.21
N ASN A 201 0.31 -0.74 -12.99
CA ASN A 201 1.60 -0.07 -12.94
C ASN A 201 2.21 -0.02 -14.34
N LYS A 202 2.68 1.15 -14.75
CA LYS A 202 3.35 1.31 -16.03
C LYS A 202 4.66 0.52 -16.06
N ILE A 203 4.95 -0.09 -17.20
CA ILE A 203 6.19 -0.82 -17.46
C ILE A 203 7.02 0.06 -18.37
N ASP A 204 8.15 0.53 -17.89
CA ASP A 204 9.09 1.35 -18.65
C ASP A 204 10.29 0.51 -19.10
N GLY A 205 11.01 0.98 -20.14
CA GLY A 205 12.25 0.35 -20.63
C GLY A 205 12.07 -0.69 -21.73
N TYR A 206 10.85 -0.89 -22.24
CA TYR A 206 10.61 -1.71 -23.43
C TYR A 206 10.24 -0.82 -24.62
N ASN A 207 11.03 -0.90 -25.69
CA ASN A 207 10.64 -0.35 -26.98
C ASN A 207 9.67 -1.32 -27.66
N VAL A 208 8.45 -0.91 -27.85
CA VAL A 208 7.45 -1.63 -28.65
C VAL A 208 7.39 -0.90 -29.99
N SER A 209 8.07 -1.47 -30.98
CA SER A 209 7.99 -1.01 -32.38
C SER A 209 7.01 -1.88 -33.14
#